data_93ae1145008e4d543d8afcf4dc67bb7d
#
_entry.id   93ae1145008e4d543d8afcf4dc67bb7d
#
_cell.length_a   1.000
_cell.length_b   1.000
_cell.length_c   1.000
_cell.angle_alpha   90.00
_cell.angle_beta   90.00
_cell.angle_gamma   90.00
#
_symmetry.space_group_name_H-M   'P 1'
#
loop_
_entity.id
_entity.type
_entity.pdbx_description
1 polymer ?
#
loop_
_entity_poly.entity_id
_entity_poly.type
_entity_poly.pdbx_seq_one_letter_code
_entity_poly.pdbx_strand_id
1 'polypeptide(L)'
;MKRLIRLTPAIGAVLILTGCHFAIDGDIAVPHGSVVRSSILTIDGDIIIGRECVVRAPCRTVDGDIEIGQGARVRTLQSVDGRIELMSNVEVRGNLQAVDGEIVCRRGVRVDGEINTVDGEIRLTRTRVTEDITTFDADIVLDDQSVVERDIIIRRVTHEGENRDQRYLRIYMRGGSTVEGDIEVLDSDVDVTVHLYDGSRVRGRIRGAEVIEH
;
A
#
# COMPACT_ATOMS: atom_id res chain seq x y z
N MET A 1 -35.23 4.56 22.70
CA MET A 1 -35.58 5.25 21.45
C MET A 1 -34.42 6.19 21.07
N LYS A 2 -33.46 5.74 20.26
CA LYS A 2 -32.35 6.56 19.75
C LYS A 2 -32.79 7.23 18.46
N ARG A 3 -32.88 8.55 18.44
CA ARG A 3 -33.21 9.33 17.23
C ARG A 3 -32.00 9.32 16.29
N LEU A 4 -32.14 8.66 15.16
CA LEU A 4 -31.21 8.84 14.03
C LEU A 4 -31.40 10.26 13.47
N ILE A 5 -30.41 11.09 13.58
CA ILE A 5 -30.34 12.36 12.85
C ILE A 5 -29.87 12.00 11.44
N ARG A 6 -30.79 11.99 10.47
CA ARG A 6 -30.46 11.95 9.05
C ARG A 6 -29.97 13.33 8.62
N LEU A 7 -28.65 13.48 8.49
CA LEU A 7 -28.12 14.63 7.74
C LEU A 7 -28.27 14.34 6.24
N THR A 8 -29.10 15.13 5.58
CA THR A 8 -29.16 15.23 4.11
C THR A 8 -27.88 15.91 3.62
N PRO A 9 -27.21 15.43 2.56
CA PRO A 9 -26.02 16.07 2.04
C PRO A 9 -26.42 17.38 1.32
N ALA A 10 -26.08 18.50 1.91
CA ALA A 10 -26.07 19.79 1.22
C ALA A 10 -24.79 19.88 0.38
N ILE A 11 -24.97 20.20 -0.89
CA ILE A 11 -23.93 20.43 -1.90
C ILE A 11 -22.95 21.49 -1.39
N GLY A 12 -21.65 21.14 -1.30
CA GLY A 12 -20.56 22.11 -1.30
C GLY A 12 -19.90 22.50 0.01
N ALA A 13 -20.21 21.88 1.14
CA ALA A 13 -19.48 22.18 2.38
C ALA A 13 -18.21 21.33 2.49
N VAL A 14 -17.05 21.94 2.26
CA VAL A 14 -15.75 21.34 2.61
C VAL A 14 -15.63 21.36 4.12
N LEU A 15 -15.70 20.19 4.75
CA LEU A 15 -15.47 20.07 6.18
C LEU A 15 -13.96 20.11 6.44
N ILE A 16 -13.49 21.16 7.12
CA ILE A 16 -12.10 21.28 7.55
C ILE A 16 -12.01 20.75 8.98
N LEU A 17 -11.38 19.58 9.13
CA LEU A 17 -11.12 18.99 10.43
C LEU A 17 -9.78 19.50 10.95
N THR A 18 -9.80 20.20 12.07
CA THR A 18 -8.62 20.74 12.77
C THR A 18 -8.56 20.13 14.16
N GLY A 19 -7.47 19.49 14.50
CA GLY A 19 -7.24 18.79 15.77
C GLY A 19 -6.62 17.42 15.53
N CYS A 20 -5.90 16.88 16.49
CA CYS A 20 -5.40 15.50 16.41
C CYS A 20 -6.59 14.53 16.47
N HIS A 21 -6.71 13.67 15.48
CA HIS A 21 -7.66 12.56 15.49
C HIS A 21 -6.93 11.35 16.07
N PHE A 22 -7.17 11.08 17.34
CA PHE A 22 -6.59 9.97 18.08
C PHE A 22 -7.71 9.12 18.70
N ALA A 23 -7.67 7.82 18.42
CA ALA A 23 -8.52 6.83 19.06
C ALA A 23 -7.64 5.71 19.65
N ILE A 24 -8.07 5.11 20.74
CA ILE A 24 -7.43 3.90 21.31
C ILE A 24 -8.23 2.69 20.87
N ASP A 25 -9.53 2.71 21.16
CA ASP A 25 -10.49 1.67 20.78
C ASP A 25 -11.56 2.33 19.90
N GLY A 26 -11.52 2.10 18.60
CA GLY A 26 -12.58 2.52 17.70
C GLY A 26 -12.11 3.18 16.41
N ASP A 27 -13.02 3.14 15.46
CA ASP A 27 -12.76 3.57 14.09
C ASP A 27 -12.74 5.09 13.95
N ILE A 28 -11.89 5.58 13.07
CA ILE A 28 -11.84 6.98 12.66
C ILE A 28 -12.37 7.10 11.23
N ALA A 29 -13.58 7.64 11.08
CA ALA A 29 -14.18 7.87 9.77
C ALA A 29 -14.12 9.35 9.38
N VAL A 30 -13.52 9.63 8.23
CA VAL A 30 -13.45 10.96 7.62
C VAL A 30 -14.52 11.08 6.52
N PRO A 31 -15.51 11.98 6.64
CA PRO A 31 -16.56 12.14 5.64
C PRO A 31 -16.04 12.55 4.27
N HIS A 32 -16.80 12.24 3.20
CA HIS A 32 -16.47 12.61 1.82
C HIS A 32 -16.16 14.10 1.65
N GLY A 33 -15.18 14.43 0.80
CA GLY A 33 -14.82 15.81 0.47
C GLY A 33 -14.16 16.60 1.58
N SER A 34 -13.80 15.95 2.69
CA SER A 34 -13.18 16.60 3.84
C SER A 34 -11.72 16.94 3.62
N VAL A 35 -11.25 17.99 4.31
CA VAL A 35 -9.82 18.34 4.37
C VAL A 35 -9.31 18.15 5.80
N VAL A 36 -8.40 17.20 5.98
CA VAL A 36 -7.73 16.91 7.26
C VAL A 36 -6.30 17.42 7.21
N ARG A 37 -5.90 18.21 8.21
CA ARG A 37 -4.55 18.79 8.29
C ARG A 37 -3.69 18.20 9.39
N SER A 38 -4.30 17.51 10.32
CA SER A 38 -3.66 16.83 11.46
C SER A 38 -3.49 15.34 11.20
N SER A 39 -2.58 14.70 11.90
CA SER A 39 -2.38 13.26 11.86
C SER A 39 -3.61 12.52 12.36
N ILE A 40 -3.86 11.39 11.76
CA ILE A 40 -4.88 10.42 12.16
C ILE A 40 -4.13 9.23 12.74
N LEU A 41 -4.44 8.88 13.97
CA LEU A 41 -3.80 7.77 14.68
C LEU A 41 -4.85 6.97 15.44
N THR A 42 -4.86 5.67 15.24
CA THR A 42 -5.59 4.72 16.09
C THR A 42 -4.65 3.60 16.56
N ILE A 43 -4.99 2.95 17.65
CA ILE A 43 -4.26 1.77 18.12
C ILE A 43 -5.03 0.52 17.74
N ASP A 44 -6.32 0.49 18.07
CA ASP A 44 -7.22 -0.63 17.85
C ASP A 44 -8.48 -0.07 17.17
N GLY A 45 -8.54 -0.22 15.86
CA GLY A 45 -9.63 0.29 15.04
C GLY A 45 -9.20 0.75 13.66
N ASP A 46 -10.19 0.90 12.78
CA ASP A 46 -9.98 1.20 11.38
C ASP A 46 -9.88 2.70 11.12
N ILE A 47 -9.14 3.05 10.05
CA ILE A 47 -9.12 4.41 9.50
C ILE A 47 -9.82 4.39 8.14
N ILE A 48 -11.01 5.02 8.08
CA ILE A 48 -11.83 5.06 6.88
C ILE A 48 -11.86 6.50 6.33
N ILE A 49 -11.17 6.72 5.22
CA ILE A 49 -11.14 8.03 4.54
C ILE A 49 -12.14 8.01 3.40
N GLY A 50 -13.09 8.91 3.44
CA GLY A 50 -14.12 9.06 2.42
C GLY A 50 -13.57 9.49 1.04
N ARG A 51 -14.44 9.47 0.02
CA ARG A 51 -14.08 9.86 -1.36
C ARG A 51 -13.67 11.33 -1.43
N GLU A 52 -12.76 11.64 -2.35
CA GLU A 52 -12.35 13.04 -2.65
C GLU A 52 -11.82 13.81 -1.44
N CYS A 53 -11.42 13.12 -0.39
CA CYS A 53 -10.80 13.74 0.78
C CYS A 53 -9.37 14.19 0.49
N VAL A 54 -8.92 15.21 1.23
CA VAL A 54 -7.53 15.65 1.22
C VAL A 54 -6.96 15.53 2.63
N VAL A 55 -6.11 14.53 2.87
CA VAL A 55 -5.43 14.33 4.15
C VAL A 55 -3.97 14.76 4.00
N ARG A 56 -3.59 15.85 4.68
CA ARG A 56 -2.26 16.46 4.55
C ARG A 56 -1.25 15.98 5.58
N ALA A 57 -1.63 15.03 6.40
CA ALA A 57 -0.80 14.46 7.46
C ALA A 57 -0.83 12.93 7.41
N PRO A 58 0.09 12.23 8.09
CA PRO A 58 0.10 10.77 8.10
C PRO A 58 -1.13 10.17 8.77
N CYS A 59 -1.54 8.99 8.25
CA CYS A 59 -2.51 8.11 8.89
C CYS A 59 -1.79 6.86 9.37
N ARG A 60 -2.02 6.47 10.62
CA ARG A 60 -1.36 5.33 11.26
C ARG A 60 -2.34 4.53 12.09
N THR A 61 -2.26 3.23 11.97
CA THR A 61 -2.91 2.30 12.89
C THR A 61 -1.89 1.26 13.36
N VAL A 62 -2.14 0.68 14.52
CA VAL A 62 -1.37 -0.48 14.98
C VAL A 62 -2.13 -1.75 14.63
N ASP A 63 -3.36 -1.87 15.07
CA ASP A 63 -4.23 -3.01 14.82
C ASP A 63 -5.53 -2.48 14.18
N GLY A 64 -5.68 -2.72 12.91
CA GLY A 64 -6.81 -2.25 12.13
C GLY A 64 -6.46 -1.91 10.68
N ASP A 65 -7.49 -1.79 9.86
CA ASP A 65 -7.37 -1.53 8.43
C ASP A 65 -7.33 -0.02 8.12
N ILE A 66 -6.69 0.33 7.00
CA ILE A 66 -6.74 1.68 6.44
C ILE A 66 -7.44 1.62 5.08
N GLU A 67 -8.64 2.16 5.00
CA GLU A 67 -9.40 2.25 3.75
C GLU A 67 -9.42 3.69 3.22
N ILE A 68 -8.96 3.88 1.98
CA ILE A 68 -8.91 5.20 1.33
C ILE A 68 -9.90 5.24 0.16
N GLY A 69 -10.91 6.06 0.27
CA GLY A 69 -11.96 6.23 -0.73
C GLY A 69 -11.47 6.83 -2.05
N GLN A 70 -12.22 6.56 -3.10
CA GLN A 70 -11.91 6.95 -4.48
C GLN A 70 -11.57 8.46 -4.61
N GLY A 71 -10.50 8.75 -5.36
CA GLY A 71 -10.09 10.12 -5.69
C GLY A 71 -9.53 10.92 -4.52
N ALA A 72 -9.34 10.29 -3.36
CA ALA A 72 -8.73 10.96 -2.21
C ALA A 72 -7.24 11.21 -2.44
N ARG A 73 -6.72 12.26 -1.80
CA ARG A 73 -5.29 12.58 -1.74
C ARG A 73 -4.83 12.46 -0.31
N VAL A 74 -3.88 11.59 -0.09
CA VAL A 74 -3.35 11.29 1.25
C VAL A 74 -1.84 11.44 1.28
N ARG A 75 -1.27 11.38 2.47
CA ARG A 75 0.17 11.31 2.66
C ARG A 75 0.59 9.88 2.99
N THR A 76 1.54 9.73 3.88
CA THR A 76 2.03 8.44 4.36
C THR A 76 0.94 7.67 5.10
N LEU A 77 0.78 6.41 4.75
CA LEU A 77 -0.10 5.46 5.41
C LEU A 77 0.75 4.37 6.04
N GLN A 78 0.45 4.04 7.29
CA GLN A 78 1.18 3.03 8.05
C GLN A 78 0.20 2.15 8.83
N SER A 79 0.30 0.84 8.65
CA SER A 79 -0.35 -0.17 9.50
C SER A 79 0.72 -1.12 10.03
N VAL A 80 0.58 -1.58 11.26
CA VAL A 80 1.43 -2.65 11.77
C VAL A 80 0.77 -3.98 11.49
N ASP A 81 -0.47 -4.15 11.93
CA ASP A 81 -1.25 -5.37 11.75
C ASP A 81 -2.60 -4.99 11.12
N GLY A 82 -2.72 -5.23 9.85
CA GLY A 82 -3.93 -4.88 9.08
C GLY A 82 -3.65 -4.44 7.65
N ARG A 83 -4.72 -4.40 6.87
CA ARG A 83 -4.69 -4.09 5.43
C ARG A 83 -4.66 -2.59 5.17
N ILE A 84 -3.94 -2.19 4.13
CA ILE A 84 -4.04 -0.86 3.53
C ILE A 84 -4.71 -1.00 2.16
N GLU A 85 -5.95 -0.54 2.01
CA GLU A 85 -6.69 -0.59 0.74
C GLU A 85 -6.93 0.80 0.17
N LEU A 86 -6.45 1.01 -1.05
CA LEU A 86 -6.60 2.26 -1.80
C LEU A 86 -7.59 2.05 -2.96
N MET A 87 -8.72 2.74 -2.91
CA MET A 87 -9.71 2.70 -3.98
C MET A 87 -9.22 3.45 -5.23
N SER A 88 -9.99 3.38 -6.31
CA SER A 88 -9.55 3.90 -7.62
C SER A 88 -9.19 5.39 -7.58
N ASN A 89 -8.14 5.75 -8.33
CA ASN A 89 -7.66 7.12 -8.51
C ASN A 89 -7.23 7.84 -7.21
N VAL A 90 -6.76 7.09 -6.23
CA VAL A 90 -6.14 7.66 -5.02
C VAL A 90 -4.73 8.13 -5.33
N GLU A 91 -4.35 9.30 -4.81
CA GLU A 91 -3.01 9.87 -4.88
C GLU A 91 -2.38 9.84 -3.48
N VAL A 92 -1.27 9.09 -3.34
CA VAL A 92 -0.47 9.04 -2.11
C VAL A 92 0.79 9.86 -2.32
N ARG A 93 0.96 10.95 -1.54
CA ARG A 93 2.14 11.82 -1.60
C ARG A 93 3.16 11.49 -0.51
N GLY A 94 3.48 10.23 -0.39
CA GLY A 94 4.39 9.68 0.61
C GLY A 94 4.39 8.17 0.51
N ASN A 95 4.83 7.51 1.57
CA ASN A 95 5.05 6.07 1.57
C ASN A 95 3.82 5.28 2.04
N LEU A 96 3.72 4.05 1.56
CA LEU A 96 2.85 3.01 2.10
C LEU A 96 3.72 2.05 2.92
N GLN A 97 3.34 1.79 4.15
CA GLN A 97 4.10 0.91 5.04
C GLN A 97 3.15 -0.05 5.76
N ALA A 98 3.37 -1.33 5.60
CA ALA A 98 2.73 -2.37 6.39
C ALA A 98 3.83 -3.22 7.06
N VAL A 99 3.57 -3.76 8.24
CA VAL A 99 4.48 -4.75 8.83
C VAL A 99 3.92 -6.12 8.55
N ASP A 100 2.71 -6.39 9.00
CA ASP A 100 2.02 -7.65 8.80
C ASP A 100 0.64 -7.35 8.22
N GLY A 101 0.49 -7.54 6.92
CA GLY A 101 -0.76 -7.22 6.25
C GLY A 101 -0.63 -6.94 4.76
N GLU A 102 -1.77 -6.81 4.11
CA GLU A 102 -1.87 -6.67 2.66
C GLU A 102 -1.91 -5.20 2.25
N ILE A 103 -1.19 -4.83 1.18
CA ILE A 103 -1.29 -3.52 0.52
C ILE A 103 -1.99 -3.71 -0.82
N VAL A 104 -3.21 -3.17 -0.95
CA VAL A 104 -4.01 -3.25 -2.18
C VAL A 104 -4.20 -1.88 -2.79
N CYS A 105 -3.63 -1.68 -3.98
CA CYS A 105 -3.84 -0.49 -4.78
C CYS A 105 -4.73 -0.82 -5.98
N ARG A 106 -5.91 -0.19 -6.03
CA ARG A 106 -6.87 -0.36 -7.12
C ARG A 106 -6.51 0.54 -8.31
N ARG A 107 -7.31 0.45 -9.38
CA ARG A 107 -7.04 1.15 -10.66
C ARG A 107 -6.80 2.64 -10.54
N GLY A 108 -5.71 3.10 -11.15
CA GLY A 108 -5.38 4.50 -11.25
C GLY A 108 -4.80 5.11 -9.98
N VAL A 109 -4.38 4.27 -9.03
CA VAL A 109 -3.64 4.72 -7.85
C VAL A 109 -2.25 5.20 -8.27
N ARG A 110 -1.81 6.29 -7.66
CA ARG A 110 -0.45 6.81 -7.78
C ARG A 110 0.18 6.94 -6.40
N VAL A 111 1.34 6.36 -6.24
CA VAL A 111 2.16 6.45 -5.03
C VAL A 111 3.42 7.24 -5.36
N ASP A 112 3.53 8.48 -4.85
CA ASP A 112 4.72 9.33 -4.99
C ASP A 112 5.72 9.07 -3.87
N GLY A 113 6.05 7.81 -3.65
CA GLY A 113 6.96 7.35 -2.60
C GLY A 113 7.18 5.86 -2.69
N GLU A 114 7.73 5.29 -1.64
CA GLU A 114 8.04 3.87 -1.51
C GLU A 114 6.85 3.06 -1.00
N ILE A 115 6.82 1.78 -1.38
CA ILE A 115 5.98 0.78 -0.74
C ILE A 115 6.89 -0.16 0.04
N ASN A 116 6.70 -0.23 1.36
CA ASN A 116 7.49 -1.07 2.24
C ASN A 116 6.57 -2.02 3.02
N THR A 117 6.88 -3.31 2.98
CA THR A 117 6.22 -4.29 3.84
C THR A 117 7.24 -5.27 4.42
N VAL A 118 6.90 -5.90 5.53
CA VAL A 118 7.68 -7.00 6.07
C VAL A 118 7.11 -8.30 5.58
N ASP A 119 5.83 -8.54 5.81
CA ASP A 119 5.09 -9.75 5.44
C ASP A 119 3.75 -9.40 4.79
N GLY A 120 3.13 -10.36 4.12
CA GLY A 120 1.81 -10.21 3.50
C GLY A 120 1.83 -10.27 1.97
N GLU A 121 0.99 -9.46 1.33
CA GLU A 121 0.94 -9.37 -0.13
C GLU A 121 0.85 -7.91 -0.59
N ILE A 122 1.57 -7.57 -1.65
CA ILE A 122 1.45 -6.29 -2.35
C ILE A 122 0.72 -6.53 -3.67
N ARG A 123 -0.48 -5.97 -3.82
CA ARG A 123 -1.27 -6.09 -5.05
C ARG A 123 -1.53 -4.72 -5.68
N LEU A 124 -1.00 -4.51 -6.86
CA LEU A 124 -1.10 -3.27 -7.62
C LEU A 124 -1.85 -3.49 -8.92
N THR A 125 -2.97 -2.79 -9.13
CA THR A 125 -3.75 -2.86 -10.37
C THR A 125 -3.76 -1.50 -11.06
N ARG A 126 -3.17 -1.39 -12.23
CA ARG A 126 -3.02 -0.11 -12.99
C ARG A 126 -2.52 1.01 -12.07
N THR A 127 -1.51 0.71 -11.30
CA THR A 127 -0.92 1.58 -10.29
C THR A 127 0.46 2.05 -10.74
N ARG A 128 0.81 3.29 -10.40
CA ARG A 128 2.16 3.82 -10.60
C ARG A 128 2.82 4.08 -9.26
N VAL A 129 3.99 3.50 -9.05
CA VAL A 129 4.87 3.74 -7.89
C VAL A 129 6.13 4.44 -8.40
N THR A 130 6.48 5.60 -7.82
CA THR A 130 7.61 6.41 -8.33
C THR A 130 8.96 6.06 -7.70
N GLU A 131 8.94 5.41 -6.54
CA GLU A 131 10.14 4.96 -5.82
C GLU A 131 10.15 3.42 -5.74
N ASP A 132 10.93 2.88 -4.82
CA ASP A 132 11.13 1.45 -4.69
C ASP A 132 9.95 0.72 -4.04
N ILE A 133 9.83 -0.57 -4.34
CA ILE A 133 9.06 -1.52 -3.55
C ILE A 133 10.06 -2.37 -2.78
N THR A 134 9.95 -2.35 -1.46
CA THR A 134 10.84 -3.12 -0.59
C THR A 134 10.01 -4.07 0.28
N THR A 135 10.40 -5.33 0.31
CA THR A 135 9.80 -6.33 1.19
C THR A 135 10.85 -7.26 1.79
N PHE A 136 10.46 -7.98 2.85
CA PHE A 136 11.24 -9.08 3.41
C PHE A 136 10.60 -10.43 3.08
N ASP A 137 9.27 -10.52 3.13
CA ASP A 137 8.54 -11.79 2.97
C ASP A 137 7.12 -11.60 2.41
N ALA A 138 6.98 -10.81 1.34
CA ALA A 138 5.69 -10.58 0.70
C ALA A 138 5.70 -10.98 -0.77
N ASP A 139 4.66 -11.69 -1.19
CA ASP A 139 4.37 -11.87 -2.61
C ASP A 139 3.97 -10.52 -3.26
N ILE A 140 4.37 -10.30 -4.51
CA ILE A 140 4.09 -9.06 -5.24
C ILE A 140 3.32 -9.37 -6.51
N VAL A 141 2.18 -8.70 -6.70
CA VAL A 141 1.34 -8.83 -7.90
C VAL A 141 1.19 -7.47 -8.57
N LEU A 142 1.71 -7.34 -9.78
CA LEU A 142 1.58 -6.18 -10.65
C LEU A 142 0.65 -6.52 -11.81
N ASP A 143 -0.56 -5.95 -11.81
CA ASP A 143 -1.58 -6.21 -12.83
C ASP A 143 -1.93 -4.95 -13.65
N ASP A 144 -2.43 -5.17 -14.89
CA ASP A 144 -3.11 -4.17 -15.72
C ASP A 144 -2.28 -2.89 -15.94
N GLN A 145 -1.06 -3.04 -16.50
CA GLN A 145 -0.14 -1.94 -16.81
C GLN A 145 0.34 -1.17 -15.56
N SER A 146 0.51 -1.87 -14.46
CA SER A 146 1.17 -1.29 -13.28
C SER A 146 2.64 -0.98 -13.59
N VAL A 147 3.13 0.13 -13.04
CA VAL A 147 4.50 0.61 -13.28
C VAL A 147 5.19 0.90 -11.96
N VAL A 148 6.34 0.28 -11.75
CA VAL A 148 7.30 0.64 -10.71
C VAL A 148 8.45 1.36 -11.39
N GLU A 149 8.68 2.65 -11.07
CA GLU A 149 9.68 3.48 -11.77
C GLU A 149 11.10 3.19 -11.31
N ARG A 150 11.28 2.57 -10.14
CA ARG A 150 12.56 2.15 -9.59
C ARG A 150 12.60 0.66 -9.34
N ASP A 151 13.23 0.24 -8.27
CA ASP A 151 13.61 -1.14 -8.02
C ASP A 151 12.54 -1.89 -7.18
N ILE A 152 12.56 -3.21 -7.31
CA ILE A 152 11.93 -4.12 -6.36
C ILE A 152 13.05 -4.81 -5.59
N ILE A 153 13.05 -4.66 -4.27
CA ILE A 153 14.13 -5.12 -3.40
C ILE A 153 13.59 -6.09 -2.36
N ILE A 154 14.04 -7.35 -2.42
CA ILE A 154 13.76 -8.34 -1.39
C ILE A 154 14.92 -8.30 -0.39
N ARG A 155 14.67 -7.77 0.80
CA ARG A 155 15.68 -7.55 1.83
C ARG A 155 15.92 -8.78 2.67
N ARG A 156 17.14 -8.87 3.19
CA ARG A 156 17.52 -9.89 4.16
C ARG A 156 16.98 -9.56 5.54
N VAL A 157 16.35 -10.54 6.18
CA VAL A 157 16.01 -10.46 7.61
C VAL A 157 17.26 -10.83 8.41
N THR A 158 17.82 -9.90 9.17
CA THR A 158 18.94 -10.14 10.06
C THR A 158 18.44 -10.62 11.43
N HIS A 159 18.22 -11.91 11.58
CA HIS A 159 18.09 -12.53 12.90
C HIS A 159 19.25 -13.51 13.07
N GLU A 160 20.07 -13.34 14.08
CA GLU A 160 21.11 -14.30 14.44
C GLU A 160 20.45 -15.49 15.14
N GLY A 161 20.66 -16.70 14.62
CA GLY A 161 20.52 -17.94 15.40
C GLY A 161 19.31 -18.83 15.19
N GLU A 162 18.42 -18.61 14.22
CA GLU A 162 17.34 -19.54 13.94
C GLU A 162 17.56 -20.34 12.65
N ASN A 163 17.33 -21.67 12.77
CA ASN A 163 17.26 -22.57 11.63
C ASN A 163 16.02 -22.17 10.82
N ARG A 164 16.20 -21.51 9.66
CA ARG A 164 15.09 -21.01 8.86
C ARG A 164 14.65 -22.06 7.87
N ASP A 165 13.35 -22.30 7.85
CA ASP A 165 12.72 -22.97 6.72
C ASP A 165 12.93 -22.11 5.47
N GLN A 166 13.19 -22.76 4.34
CA GLN A 166 13.37 -22.11 3.06
C GLN A 166 12.08 -21.37 2.69
N ARG A 167 12.15 -20.07 2.42
CA ARG A 167 11.02 -19.23 2.06
C ARG A 167 10.90 -19.14 0.55
N TYR A 168 9.68 -19.03 0.06
CA TYR A 168 9.36 -18.95 -1.36
C TYR A 168 8.53 -17.72 -1.63
N LEU A 169 9.04 -16.77 -2.41
CA LEU A 169 8.37 -15.56 -2.80
C LEU A 169 8.10 -15.53 -4.30
N ARG A 170 6.99 -14.96 -4.68
CA ARG A 170 6.57 -14.86 -6.06
C ARG A 170 6.28 -13.43 -6.44
N ILE A 171 6.84 -13.02 -7.57
CA ILE A 171 6.54 -11.75 -8.20
C ILE A 171 5.78 -12.04 -9.48
N TYR A 172 4.50 -11.71 -9.52
CA TYR A 172 3.66 -11.86 -10.70
C TYR A 172 3.52 -10.53 -11.41
N MET A 173 3.88 -10.49 -12.68
CA MET A 173 3.70 -9.33 -13.54
C MET A 173 2.80 -9.70 -14.71
N ARG A 174 1.64 -9.02 -14.82
CA ARG A 174 0.60 -9.35 -15.79
C ARG A 174 0.08 -8.10 -16.51
N GLY A 175 -0.57 -8.32 -17.69
CA GLY A 175 -1.25 -7.27 -18.42
C GLY A 175 -0.36 -6.12 -18.85
N GLY A 176 0.91 -6.39 -19.23
CA GLY A 176 1.86 -5.39 -19.70
C GLY A 176 2.44 -4.51 -18.59
N SER A 177 2.49 -5.02 -17.36
CA SER A 177 3.12 -4.31 -16.23
C SER A 177 4.62 -4.19 -16.41
N THR A 178 5.23 -3.15 -15.85
CA THR A 178 6.65 -2.85 -16.06
C THR A 178 7.34 -2.45 -14.75
N VAL A 179 8.52 -3.01 -14.51
CA VAL A 179 9.52 -2.48 -13.57
C VAL A 179 10.60 -1.79 -14.39
N GLU A 180 10.78 -0.48 -14.20
CA GLU A 180 11.76 0.31 -14.96
C GLU A 180 13.19 0.10 -14.44
N GLY A 181 13.34 -0.19 -13.14
CA GLY A 181 14.59 -0.50 -12.45
C GLY A 181 14.91 -1.99 -12.39
N ASP A 182 15.69 -2.35 -11.39
CA ASP A 182 16.15 -3.72 -11.14
C ASP A 182 15.17 -4.49 -10.22
N ILE A 183 15.23 -5.82 -10.25
CA ILE A 183 14.70 -6.69 -9.19
C ILE A 183 15.90 -7.31 -8.49
N GLU A 184 16.07 -7.03 -7.20
CA GLU A 184 17.21 -7.47 -6.42
C GLU A 184 16.78 -8.31 -5.22
N VAL A 185 17.27 -9.56 -5.16
CA VAL A 185 17.11 -10.42 -3.99
C VAL A 185 18.40 -10.37 -3.20
N LEU A 186 18.36 -9.76 -2.02
CA LEU A 186 19.52 -9.59 -1.13
C LEU A 186 19.59 -10.67 -0.06
N ASP A 187 18.58 -11.53 0.05
CA ASP A 187 18.51 -12.64 0.98
C ASP A 187 18.79 -13.96 0.25
N SER A 188 19.85 -14.68 0.69
CA SER A 188 20.22 -15.98 0.12
C SER A 188 19.34 -17.14 0.60
N ASP A 189 18.52 -16.92 1.62
CA ASP A 189 17.68 -17.93 2.26
C ASP A 189 16.24 -17.90 1.73
N VAL A 190 16.03 -17.12 0.64
CA VAL A 190 14.73 -16.97 -0.03
C VAL A 190 14.86 -17.37 -1.49
N ASP A 191 14.00 -18.27 -1.94
CA ASP A 191 13.83 -18.58 -3.36
C ASP A 191 12.77 -17.65 -3.95
N VAL A 192 13.16 -16.79 -4.88
CA VAL A 192 12.26 -15.85 -5.54
C VAL A 192 12.04 -16.28 -6.98
N THR A 193 10.78 -16.32 -7.40
CA THR A 193 10.40 -16.58 -8.80
C THR A 193 9.65 -15.37 -9.36
N VAL A 194 10.13 -14.85 -10.49
CA VAL A 194 9.47 -13.76 -11.25
C VAL A 194 8.72 -14.35 -12.43
N HIS A 195 7.39 -14.23 -12.41
CA HIS A 195 6.52 -14.69 -13.49
C HIS A 195 6.12 -13.51 -14.38
N LEU A 196 6.47 -13.56 -15.66
CA LEU A 196 6.16 -12.53 -16.65
C LEU A 196 5.07 -13.03 -17.61
N TYR A 197 3.92 -12.35 -17.60
CA TYR A 197 2.76 -12.62 -18.45
C TYR A 197 2.43 -11.42 -19.34
N ASP A 198 1.77 -11.67 -20.46
CA ASP A 198 1.11 -10.66 -21.32
C ASP A 198 2.02 -9.48 -21.70
N GLY A 199 3.27 -9.74 -22.03
CA GLY A 199 4.24 -8.72 -22.42
C GLY A 199 4.72 -7.82 -21.29
N SER A 200 4.52 -8.25 -20.05
CA SER A 200 5.13 -7.60 -18.88
C SER A 200 6.65 -7.75 -18.91
N ARG A 201 7.37 -6.78 -18.37
CA ARG A 201 8.83 -6.76 -18.47
C ARG A 201 9.52 -6.03 -17.34
N VAL A 202 10.73 -6.45 -17.06
CA VAL A 202 11.70 -5.71 -16.23
C VAL A 202 12.73 -5.08 -17.16
N ARG A 203 12.91 -3.75 -17.11
CA ARG A 203 13.87 -3.05 -17.98
C ARG A 203 15.28 -3.11 -17.43
N GLY A 204 15.42 -3.17 -16.13
CA GLY A 204 16.69 -3.37 -15.44
C GLY A 204 17.12 -4.84 -15.43
N ARG A 205 17.87 -5.21 -14.43
CA ARG A 205 18.37 -6.58 -14.23
C ARG A 205 17.59 -7.28 -13.15
N ILE A 206 17.44 -8.59 -13.30
CA ILE A 206 16.92 -9.47 -12.26
C ILE A 206 18.09 -10.21 -11.65
N ARG A 207 18.31 -10.07 -10.34
CA ARG A 207 19.39 -10.69 -9.60
C ARG A 207 18.86 -11.51 -8.43
N GLY A 208 19.30 -12.74 -8.32
CA GLY A 208 18.94 -13.66 -7.22
C GLY A 208 17.52 -14.25 -7.33
N ALA A 209 16.87 -14.15 -8.49
CA ALA A 209 15.56 -14.73 -8.73
C ALA A 209 15.54 -15.58 -10.00
N GLU A 210 14.70 -16.61 -10.03
CA GLU A 210 14.36 -17.37 -11.25
C GLU A 210 13.32 -16.57 -12.06
N VAL A 211 13.41 -16.60 -13.39
CA VAL A 211 12.47 -15.93 -14.29
C VAL A 211 11.73 -16.95 -15.13
N ILE A 212 10.40 -16.86 -15.12
CA ILE A 212 9.51 -17.69 -15.93
C ILE A 212 8.67 -16.79 -16.82
N GLU A 213 8.84 -16.90 -18.13
CA GLU A 213 8.03 -16.22 -19.15
C GLU A 213 6.89 -17.12 -19.61
N HIS A 214 5.69 -16.54 -19.74
CA HIS A 214 4.46 -17.24 -20.11
C HIS A 214 3.83 -16.68 -21.37
#